data_be1cd5b7e10f503e177888d364be8a94
#
_entry.id   be1cd5b7e10f503e177888d364be8a94
#
_cell.length_a   1.000
_cell.length_b   1.000
_cell.length_c   1.000
_cell.angle_alpha   90.00
_cell.angle_beta   90.00
_cell.angle_gamma   90.00
#
_symmetry.space_group_name_H-M   'P 1'
#
loop_
_entity.id
_entity.type
_entity.pdbx_description
1 polymer ?
#
loop_
_entity_poly.entity_id
_entity_poly.type
_entity_poly.pdbx_seq_one_letter_code
_entity_poly.pdbx_strand_id
1 'polypeptide(L)'
;MGYQNAAAYGKPLLMKLSFELTDRDLRFFRDALKQSRKTVRYAEEAEIIDAIREVLADIRSNEPLPDFVERRVPQIESMIDMLIDEEWKLPKSERERLLAVFMYFGDPEDILPDHIPVIGYLDDIIVVELVSRELRHVTEAYYDFCRFRRAFDRKHGKSIDAAVRRERLDRRRKELHQRMQRRAASNGGKRLW
;
A
#
# COMPACT_ATOMS: atom_id res chain seq x y z
N MET A 1 47.86 0.75 -9.06
CA MET A 1 47.47 0.08 -10.33
C MET A 1 45.96 0.13 -10.42
N GLY A 2 45.50 0.81 -11.45
CA GLY A 2 44.17 1.35 -11.55
C GLY A 2 43.05 0.34 -11.82
N TYR A 3 41.92 0.58 -11.27
CA TYR A 3 40.65 0.04 -11.71
C TYR A 3 40.04 1.01 -12.76
N GLN A 4 40.52 0.86 -14.00
CA GLN A 4 39.80 1.37 -15.18
C GLN A 4 39.12 0.16 -15.81
N ASN A 5 37.80 0.05 -15.62
CA ASN A 5 36.89 -0.60 -16.57
C ASN A 5 35.42 -0.37 -16.12
N ALA A 6 34.96 0.88 -16.19
CA ALA A 6 33.56 1.23 -16.08
C ALA A 6 32.91 1.52 -17.44
N ALA A 7 33.39 0.89 -18.52
CA ALA A 7 32.96 1.21 -19.90
C ALA A 7 32.54 -0.01 -20.72
N ALA A 8 31.88 -1.00 -20.11
CA ALA A 8 31.42 -2.18 -20.86
C ALA A 8 29.96 -2.57 -20.61
N TYR A 9 29.16 -1.72 -19.99
CA TYR A 9 27.72 -1.95 -20.00
C TYR A 9 27.15 -1.33 -21.25
N GLY A 10 26.81 -2.16 -22.24
CA GLY A 10 26.09 -1.74 -23.45
C GLY A 10 24.81 -0.98 -23.12
N LYS A 11 24.22 -0.29 -24.10
CA LYS A 11 22.94 0.42 -23.92
C LYS A 11 21.94 -0.51 -23.23
N PRO A 12 21.21 -0.03 -22.21
CA PRO A 12 20.24 -0.85 -21.51
C PRO A 12 19.24 -1.44 -22.51
N LEU A 13 19.05 -2.73 -22.47
CA LEU A 13 18.06 -3.42 -23.28
C LEU A 13 16.67 -3.10 -22.72
N LEU A 14 15.90 -2.28 -23.42
CA LEU A 14 14.51 -2.01 -23.05
C LEU A 14 13.65 -3.22 -23.42
N MET A 15 13.10 -3.92 -22.42
CA MET A 15 12.19 -5.04 -22.61
C MET A 15 10.84 -4.70 -21.96
N LYS A 16 9.74 -4.93 -22.67
CA LYS A 16 8.39 -4.77 -22.16
C LYS A 16 7.80 -6.15 -21.91
N LEU A 17 7.43 -6.44 -20.67
CA LEU A 17 6.67 -7.63 -20.32
C LEU A 17 5.18 -7.26 -20.18
N SER A 18 4.31 -8.09 -20.73
CA SER A 18 2.88 -7.98 -20.54
C SER A 18 2.30 -9.37 -20.31
N PHE A 19 1.52 -9.52 -19.26
CA PHE A 19 0.83 -10.76 -18.95
C PHE A 19 -0.58 -10.48 -18.44
N GLU A 20 -1.46 -11.43 -18.62
CA GLU A 20 -2.84 -11.38 -18.12
C GLU A 20 -2.98 -12.35 -16.97
N LEU A 21 -3.54 -11.87 -15.85
CA LEU A 21 -3.86 -12.71 -14.71
C LEU A 21 -5.19 -13.43 -14.95
N THR A 22 -5.14 -14.75 -14.92
CA THR A 22 -6.33 -15.60 -15.03
C THR A 22 -7.06 -15.72 -13.70
N ASP A 23 -8.29 -16.26 -13.70
CA ASP A 23 -9.02 -16.57 -12.46
C ASP A 23 -8.25 -17.56 -11.55
N ARG A 24 -7.35 -18.38 -12.11
CA ARG A 24 -6.48 -19.29 -11.35
C ARG A 24 -5.41 -18.53 -10.61
N ASP A 25 -4.76 -17.59 -11.28
CA ASP A 25 -3.71 -16.77 -10.68
C ASP A 25 -4.29 -15.86 -9.59
N LEU A 26 -5.45 -15.26 -9.83
CA LEU A 26 -6.16 -14.46 -8.82
C LEU A 26 -6.59 -15.31 -7.61
N ARG A 27 -6.90 -16.60 -7.77
CA ARG A 27 -7.17 -17.50 -6.64
C ARG A 27 -5.92 -17.73 -5.82
N PHE A 28 -4.78 -17.91 -6.46
CA PHE A 28 -3.50 -18.09 -5.78
C PHE A 28 -3.21 -16.91 -4.83
N PHE A 29 -3.18 -15.68 -5.36
CA PHE A 29 -2.97 -14.48 -4.55
C PHE A 29 -4.01 -14.29 -3.44
N ARG A 30 -5.27 -14.64 -3.74
CA ARG A 30 -6.34 -14.61 -2.73
C ARG A 30 -6.08 -15.57 -1.58
N ASP A 31 -5.61 -16.77 -1.87
CA ASP A 31 -5.36 -17.76 -0.83
C ASP A 31 -4.12 -17.40 -0.02
N ALA A 32 -3.08 -16.86 -0.62
CA ALA A 32 -1.92 -16.30 0.06
C ALA A 32 -2.32 -15.17 1.03
N LEU A 33 -3.06 -14.16 0.56
CA LEU A 33 -3.55 -13.06 1.40
C LEU A 33 -4.48 -13.52 2.53
N LYS A 34 -5.31 -14.54 2.32
CA LYS A 34 -6.11 -15.14 3.39
C LYS A 34 -5.24 -15.80 4.46
N GLN A 35 -4.14 -16.42 4.06
CA GLN A 35 -3.19 -17.02 5.01
C GLN A 35 -2.51 -15.91 5.81
N SER A 36 -1.95 -14.90 5.18
CA SER A 36 -1.35 -13.74 5.85
C SER A 36 -2.34 -13.07 6.82
N ARG A 37 -3.62 -12.94 6.44
CA ARG A 37 -4.67 -12.40 7.32
C ARG A 37 -4.92 -13.24 8.58
N LYS A 38 -4.72 -14.55 8.53
CA LYS A 38 -4.81 -15.38 9.75
C LYS A 38 -3.63 -15.11 10.68
N THR A 39 -2.45 -14.89 10.11
CA THR A 39 -1.21 -14.62 10.85
C THR A 39 -1.23 -13.24 11.52
N VAL A 40 -1.83 -12.23 10.89
CA VAL A 40 -2.01 -10.87 11.46
C VAL A 40 -2.62 -10.88 12.87
N ARG A 41 -3.47 -11.86 13.19
CA ARG A 41 -4.11 -11.95 14.52
C ARG A 41 -3.14 -12.25 15.65
N TYR A 42 -1.94 -12.70 15.34
CA TYR A 42 -0.90 -13.09 16.28
C TYR A 42 0.30 -12.16 16.31
N ALA A 43 0.34 -11.18 15.40
CA ALA A 43 1.41 -10.20 15.29
C ALA A 43 0.95 -8.84 15.85
N GLU A 44 1.87 -8.12 16.47
CA GLU A 44 1.63 -6.74 16.87
C GLU A 44 1.65 -5.84 15.63
N GLU A 45 0.66 -4.97 15.52
CA GLU A 45 0.52 -4.08 14.36
C GLU A 45 1.75 -3.20 14.13
N ALA A 46 2.38 -2.72 15.21
CA ALA A 46 3.60 -1.92 15.11
C ALA A 46 4.74 -2.70 14.47
N GLU A 47 4.91 -3.97 14.80
CA GLU A 47 5.93 -4.84 14.21
C GLU A 47 5.72 -5.03 12.71
N ILE A 48 4.47 -5.20 12.27
CA ILE A 48 4.13 -5.31 10.83
C ILE A 48 4.49 -4.00 10.10
N ILE A 49 4.14 -2.85 10.70
CA ILE A 49 4.43 -1.54 10.11
C ILE A 49 5.94 -1.29 10.04
N ASP A 50 6.69 -1.66 11.05
CA ASP A 50 8.13 -1.46 11.07
C ASP A 50 8.82 -2.40 10.08
N ALA A 51 8.38 -3.65 9.96
CA ALA A 51 8.89 -4.58 8.94
C ALA A 51 8.69 -4.04 7.52
N ILE A 52 7.50 -3.54 7.16
CA ILE A 52 7.28 -2.97 5.81
C ILE A 52 8.10 -1.70 5.57
N ARG A 53 8.38 -0.90 6.60
CA ARG A 53 9.28 0.25 6.48
C ARG A 53 10.73 -0.16 6.21
N GLU A 54 11.18 -1.23 6.83
CA GLU A 54 12.51 -1.82 6.58
C GLU A 54 12.60 -2.32 5.14
N VAL A 55 11.60 -3.05 4.64
CA VAL A 55 11.52 -3.48 3.23
C VAL A 55 11.57 -2.28 2.27
N LEU A 56 10.81 -1.21 2.55
CA LEU A 56 10.84 0.00 1.73
C LEU A 56 12.19 0.71 1.77
N ALA A 57 12.87 0.70 2.92
CA ALA A 57 14.22 1.26 3.05
C ALA A 57 15.24 0.45 2.25
N ASP A 58 15.13 -0.88 2.28
CA ASP A 58 15.98 -1.78 1.51
C ASP A 58 15.76 -1.62 0.00
N ILE A 59 14.51 -1.61 -0.44
CA ILE A 59 14.15 -1.31 -1.84
C ILE A 59 14.81 -0.02 -2.31
N ARG A 60 14.75 1.07 -1.53
CA ARG A 60 15.34 2.37 -1.88
C ARG A 60 16.87 2.35 -1.88
N SER A 61 17.50 1.47 -1.10
CA SER A 61 18.96 1.35 -1.05
C SER A 61 19.54 0.65 -2.28
N ASN A 62 18.72 -0.10 -3.00
CA ASN A 62 19.11 -0.92 -4.15
C ASN A 62 18.93 -0.19 -5.50
N GLU A 63 19.15 1.10 -5.57
CA GLU A 63 19.08 1.88 -6.82
C GLU A 63 20.11 1.42 -7.87
N PRO A 64 19.76 1.42 -9.16
CA PRO A 64 18.50 1.92 -9.74
C PRO A 64 17.36 0.90 -9.67
N LEU A 65 16.20 1.36 -9.18
CA LEU A 65 15.00 0.53 -9.12
C LEU A 65 14.36 0.34 -10.50
N PRO A 66 13.76 -0.82 -10.77
CA PRO A 66 12.89 -0.97 -11.92
C PRO A 66 11.69 0.00 -11.85
N ASP A 67 11.35 0.64 -12.96
CA ASP A 67 10.24 1.61 -13.06
C ASP A 67 8.92 1.10 -12.44
N PHE A 68 8.63 -0.20 -12.54
CA PHE A 68 7.39 -0.76 -12.02
C PHE A 68 7.39 -0.83 -10.49
N VAL A 69 8.54 -0.98 -9.85
CA VAL A 69 8.72 -0.90 -8.39
C VAL A 69 8.62 0.55 -7.93
N GLU A 70 9.44 1.44 -8.53
CA GLU A 70 9.51 2.86 -8.17
C GLU A 70 8.13 3.53 -8.14
N ARG A 71 7.28 3.22 -9.14
CA ARG A 71 5.91 3.78 -9.21
C ARG A 71 4.97 3.25 -8.12
N ARG A 72 5.30 2.16 -7.44
CA ARG A 72 4.44 1.54 -6.41
C ARG A 72 4.84 1.92 -4.99
N VAL A 73 6.10 2.29 -4.77
CA VAL A 73 6.58 2.74 -3.45
C VAL A 73 5.67 3.83 -2.85
N PRO A 74 5.30 4.91 -3.55
CA PRO A 74 4.40 5.93 -3.00
C PRO A 74 3.00 5.40 -2.63
N GLN A 75 2.54 4.35 -3.30
CA GLN A 75 1.25 3.72 -2.97
C GLN A 75 1.32 2.96 -1.64
N ILE A 76 2.41 2.22 -1.42
CA ILE A 76 2.65 1.50 -0.17
C ILE A 76 2.80 2.49 0.97
N GLU A 77 3.56 3.56 0.80
CA GLU A 77 3.69 4.64 1.78
C GLU A 77 2.35 5.28 2.14
N SER A 78 1.53 5.56 1.14
CA SER A 78 0.18 6.09 1.35
C SER A 78 -0.74 5.11 2.11
N MET A 79 -0.55 3.81 1.93
CA MET A 79 -1.26 2.78 2.69
C MET A 79 -0.81 2.74 4.14
N ILE A 80 0.49 2.92 4.42
CA ILE A 80 1.02 3.04 5.78
C ILE A 80 0.45 4.30 6.44
N ASP A 81 0.53 5.46 5.78
CA ASP A 81 -0.01 6.72 6.29
C ASP A 81 -1.49 6.59 6.66
N MET A 82 -2.28 5.95 5.79
CA MET A 82 -3.70 5.71 6.02
C MET A 82 -3.96 4.80 7.22
N LEU A 83 -3.07 3.84 7.46
CA LEU A 83 -3.17 2.88 8.56
C LEU A 83 -2.88 3.55 9.91
N ILE A 84 -1.85 4.41 9.97
CA ILE A 84 -1.39 5.06 11.21
C ILE A 84 -2.10 6.38 11.54
N ASP A 85 -2.88 6.95 10.61
CA ASP A 85 -3.55 8.24 10.82
C ASP A 85 -4.67 8.14 11.86
N GLU A 86 -4.39 8.57 13.08
CA GLU A 86 -5.33 8.55 14.21
C GLU A 86 -6.55 9.46 14.01
N GLU A 87 -6.46 10.48 13.16
CA GLU A 87 -7.58 11.34 12.84
C GLU A 87 -8.48 10.72 11.78
N TRP A 88 -7.92 9.91 10.87
CA TRP A 88 -8.67 9.15 9.88
C TRP A 88 -9.39 7.95 10.48
N LYS A 89 -8.75 7.24 11.40
CA LYS A 89 -9.30 6.03 12.07
C LYS A 89 -9.84 5.03 11.07
N LEU A 90 -8.95 4.46 10.29
CA LEU A 90 -9.31 3.48 9.27
C LEU A 90 -10.22 2.38 9.86
N PRO A 91 -11.37 2.04 9.23
CA PRO A 91 -12.27 1.00 9.72
C PRO A 91 -11.57 -0.35 9.87
N LYS A 92 -11.95 -1.12 10.89
CA LYS A 92 -11.29 -2.38 11.27
C LYS A 92 -11.14 -3.36 10.10
N SER A 93 -12.19 -3.52 9.29
CA SER A 93 -12.15 -4.43 8.13
C SER A 93 -11.08 -4.05 7.10
N GLU A 94 -10.93 -2.76 6.84
CA GLU A 94 -9.95 -2.25 5.88
C GLU A 94 -8.54 -2.27 6.47
N ARG A 95 -8.43 -2.03 7.80
CA ARG A 95 -7.20 -2.14 8.55
C ARG A 95 -6.64 -3.57 8.50
N GLU A 96 -7.46 -4.58 8.79
CA GLU A 96 -7.06 -5.99 8.69
C GLU A 96 -6.60 -6.39 7.28
N ARG A 97 -7.20 -5.80 6.25
CA ARG A 97 -6.80 -6.05 4.85
C ARG A 97 -5.42 -5.49 4.55
N LEU A 98 -5.15 -4.24 4.95
CA LEU A 98 -3.84 -3.63 4.74
C LEU A 98 -2.74 -4.35 5.51
N LEU A 99 -3.00 -4.72 6.76
CA LEU A 99 -2.05 -5.50 7.55
C LEU A 99 -1.75 -6.86 6.91
N ALA A 100 -2.75 -7.52 6.32
CA ALA A 100 -2.54 -8.79 5.61
C ALA A 100 -1.65 -8.62 4.36
N VAL A 101 -1.77 -7.49 3.67
CA VAL A 101 -0.88 -7.14 2.55
C VAL A 101 0.55 -6.93 3.02
N PHE A 102 0.72 -6.19 4.11
CA PHE A 102 2.04 -5.92 4.68
C PHE A 102 2.70 -7.19 5.24
N MET A 103 1.91 -8.10 5.81
CA MET A 103 2.40 -9.43 6.21
C MET A 103 2.84 -10.27 5.02
N TYR A 104 2.17 -10.15 3.86
CA TYR A 104 2.59 -10.82 2.63
C TYR A 104 3.94 -10.29 2.16
N PHE A 105 4.14 -8.98 2.17
CA PHE A 105 5.42 -8.35 1.83
C PHE A 105 6.59 -8.71 2.75
N GLY A 106 6.31 -9.02 4.00
CA GLY A 106 7.32 -9.41 4.97
C GLY A 106 7.55 -10.92 5.05
N ASP A 107 6.90 -11.70 4.21
CA ASP A 107 7.02 -13.16 4.19
C ASP A 107 8.28 -13.57 3.41
N PRO A 108 9.26 -14.24 4.05
CA PRO A 108 10.46 -14.68 3.34
C PRO A 108 10.22 -15.83 2.35
N GLU A 109 9.04 -16.44 2.36
CA GLU A 109 8.62 -17.51 1.43
C GLU A 109 7.90 -16.94 0.20
N ASP A 110 8.51 -15.95 -0.45
CA ASP A 110 7.97 -15.34 -1.67
C ASP A 110 7.97 -16.30 -2.87
N ILE A 111 7.09 -16.02 -3.82
CA ILE A 111 7.02 -16.77 -5.09
C ILE A 111 8.31 -16.55 -5.88
N LEU A 112 8.82 -15.33 -5.86
CA LEU A 112 10.07 -14.92 -6.49
C LEU A 112 11.03 -14.43 -5.40
N PRO A 113 12.22 -15.01 -5.25
CA PRO A 113 13.17 -14.54 -4.26
C PRO A 113 13.63 -13.10 -4.54
N ASP A 114 13.54 -12.20 -3.55
CA ASP A 114 13.86 -10.77 -3.65
C ASP A 114 15.26 -10.47 -4.19
N HIS A 115 16.21 -11.39 -3.95
CA HIS A 115 17.58 -11.24 -4.43
C HIS A 115 17.74 -11.41 -5.95
N ILE A 116 16.67 -11.77 -6.69
CA ILE A 116 16.73 -11.85 -8.15
C ILE A 116 16.64 -10.44 -8.73
N PRO A 117 17.70 -9.92 -9.37
CA PRO A 117 17.66 -8.56 -9.91
C PRO A 117 16.48 -8.35 -10.86
N VAL A 118 15.84 -7.19 -10.76
CA VAL A 118 14.74 -6.71 -11.60
C VAL A 118 13.40 -7.38 -11.35
N ILE A 119 13.31 -8.68 -11.10
CA ILE A 119 12.03 -9.41 -11.02
C ILE A 119 11.68 -9.91 -9.60
N GLY A 120 12.58 -9.82 -8.64
CA GLY A 120 12.35 -10.30 -7.26
C GLY A 120 11.12 -9.71 -6.59
N TYR A 121 10.83 -8.45 -6.84
CA TYR A 121 9.63 -7.77 -6.28
C TYR A 121 8.38 -7.84 -7.17
N LEU A 122 8.35 -8.72 -8.18
CA LEU A 122 7.25 -8.71 -9.15
C LEU A 122 5.94 -9.19 -8.56
N ASP A 123 5.95 -10.24 -7.75
CA ASP A 123 4.78 -10.79 -7.07
C ASP A 123 4.23 -9.82 -6.02
N ASP A 124 5.09 -9.17 -5.26
CA ASP A 124 4.72 -8.09 -4.34
C ASP A 124 4.01 -6.95 -5.05
N ILE A 125 4.56 -6.51 -6.17
CA ILE A 125 3.95 -5.43 -6.96
C ILE A 125 2.60 -5.87 -7.56
N ILE A 126 2.43 -7.12 -7.94
CA ILE A 126 1.15 -7.66 -8.37
C ILE A 126 0.14 -7.58 -7.22
N VAL A 127 0.52 -8.00 -6.01
CA VAL A 127 -0.34 -7.92 -4.83
C VAL A 127 -0.72 -6.47 -4.52
N VAL A 128 0.25 -5.54 -4.53
CA VAL A 128 -0.02 -4.11 -4.34
C VAL A 128 -1.02 -3.58 -5.35
N GLU A 129 -0.85 -3.91 -6.63
CA GLU A 129 -1.76 -3.46 -7.69
C GLU A 129 -3.17 -4.02 -7.51
N LEU A 130 -3.31 -5.31 -7.19
CA LEU A 130 -4.60 -5.95 -6.96
C LEU A 130 -5.33 -5.32 -5.77
N VAL A 131 -4.62 -5.12 -4.65
CA VAL A 131 -5.18 -4.52 -3.44
C VAL A 131 -5.48 -3.04 -3.63
N SER A 132 -4.61 -2.29 -4.32
CA SER A 132 -4.84 -0.88 -4.64
C SER A 132 -6.12 -0.69 -5.46
N ARG A 133 -6.39 -1.57 -6.41
CA ARG A 133 -7.64 -1.54 -7.18
C ARG A 133 -8.86 -1.85 -6.32
N GLU A 134 -8.77 -2.83 -5.44
CA GLU A 134 -9.86 -3.19 -4.54
C GLU A 134 -10.13 -2.10 -3.49
N LEU A 135 -9.08 -1.53 -2.89
CA LEU A 135 -9.17 -0.49 -1.89
C LEU A 135 -9.24 0.93 -2.47
N ARG A 136 -9.38 1.09 -3.77
CA ARG A 136 -9.44 2.39 -4.43
C ARG A 136 -10.44 3.35 -3.80
N HIS A 137 -11.63 2.87 -3.44
CA HIS A 137 -12.66 3.67 -2.79
C HIS A 137 -12.27 4.13 -1.38
N VAL A 138 -11.42 3.35 -0.69
CA VAL A 138 -10.86 3.67 0.63
C VAL A 138 -9.79 4.74 0.49
N THR A 139 -8.85 4.54 -0.44
CA THR A 139 -7.76 5.47 -0.71
C THR A 139 -8.29 6.83 -1.20
N GLU A 140 -9.26 6.84 -2.10
CA GLU A 140 -9.92 8.08 -2.54
C GLU A 140 -10.57 8.83 -1.39
N ALA A 141 -11.24 8.11 -0.47
CA ALA A 141 -11.86 8.72 0.70
C ALA A 141 -10.80 9.29 1.66
N TYR A 142 -9.68 8.59 1.86
CA TYR A 142 -8.56 9.09 2.66
C TYR A 142 -7.94 10.35 2.06
N TYR A 143 -7.68 10.39 0.77
CA TYR A 143 -7.18 11.61 0.11
C TYR A 143 -8.15 12.79 0.23
N ASP A 144 -9.46 12.53 0.14
CA ASP A 144 -10.49 13.57 0.37
C ASP A 144 -10.46 14.08 1.81
N PHE A 145 -10.23 13.20 2.80
CA PHE A 145 -10.06 13.57 4.20
C PHE A 145 -8.80 14.42 4.41
N CYS A 146 -7.66 13.98 3.91
CA CYS A 146 -6.39 14.71 4.02
C CYS A 146 -6.47 16.10 3.35
N ARG A 147 -7.14 16.19 2.19
CA ARG A 147 -7.36 17.46 1.48
C ARG A 147 -8.24 18.39 2.30
N PHE A 148 -9.33 17.88 2.86
CA PHE A 148 -10.23 18.64 3.74
C PHE A 148 -9.46 19.14 4.98
N ARG A 149 -8.74 18.26 5.68
CA ARG A 149 -7.96 18.58 6.88
C ARG A 149 -6.96 19.71 6.60
N ARG A 150 -6.16 19.57 5.53
CA ARG A 150 -5.20 20.59 5.12
C ARG A 150 -5.84 21.94 4.77
N ALA A 151 -6.97 21.93 4.07
CA ALA A 151 -7.70 23.15 3.72
C ALA A 151 -8.30 23.81 4.95
N PHE A 152 -8.87 23.03 5.86
CA PHE A 152 -9.43 23.50 7.11
C PHE A 152 -8.38 24.14 8.01
N ASP A 153 -7.24 23.45 8.23
CA ASP A 153 -6.15 23.92 9.07
C ASP A 153 -5.48 25.20 8.47
N ARG A 154 -5.37 25.28 7.14
CA ARG A 154 -4.87 26.49 6.46
C ARG A 154 -5.81 27.68 6.65
N LYS A 155 -7.11 27.45 6.57
CA LYS A 155 -8.11 28.52 6.72
C LYS A 155 -8.21 29.08 8.13
N HIS A 156 -8.09 28.23 9.13
CA HIS A 156 -8.35 28.59 10.52
C HIS A 156 -7.08 28.78 11.36
N GLY A 157 -5.96 28.22 10.92
CA GLY A 157 -4.67 28.32 11.60
C GLY A 157 -4.70 27.78 13.02
N LYS A 158 -3.86 28.38 13.89
CA LYS A 158 -3.80 28.04 15.31
C LYS A 158 -4.91 28.70 16.16
N SER A 159 -5.75 29.54 15.57
CA SER A 159 -6.78 30.32 16.29
C SER A 159 -8.06 29.54 16.59
N ILE A 160 -8.23 28.36 15.95
CA ILE A 160 -9.43 27.56 16.17
C ILE A 160 -9.29 26.74 17.46
N ASP A 161 -10.39 26.63 18.19
CA ASP A 161 -10.49 25.75 19.34
C ASP A 161 -10.31 24.27 18.91
N ALA A 162 -9.50 23.53 19.68
CA ALA A 162 -9.15 22.14 19.39
C ALA A 162 -10.38 21.20 19.38
N ALA A 163 -11.39 21.48 20.22
CA ALA A 163 -12.62 20.69 20.26
C ALA A 163 -13.45 20.92 18.99
N VAL A 164 -13.55 22.17 18.52
CA VAL A 164 -14.23 22.52 17.27
C VAL A 164 -13.54 21.88 16.08
N ARG A 165 -12.19 21.92 16.02
CA ARG A 165 -11.43 21.25 14.98
C ARG A 165 -11.70 19.75 14.96
N ARG A 166 -11.62 19.11 16.12
CA ARG A 166 -11.88 17.67 16.27
C ARG A 166 -13.28 17.29 15.80
N GLU A 167 -14.30 18.04 16.20
CA GLU A 167 -15.68 17.81 15.78
C GLU A 167 -15.85 17.91 14.24
N ARG A 168 -15.21 18.91 13.61
CA ARG A 168 -15.28 19.08 12.15
C ARG A 168 -14.62 17.95 11.40
N LEU A 169 -13.44 17.52 11.84
CA LEU A 169 -12.74 16.38 11.25
C LEU A 169 -13.54 15.08 11.45
N ASP A 170 -14.10 14.87 12.65
CA ASP A 170 -14.91 13.70 12.97
C ASP A 170 -16.16 13.59 12.07
N ARG A 171 -16.85 14.70 11.89
CA ARG A 171 -18.01 14.78 10.97
C ARG A 171 -17.60 14.41 9.55
N ARG A 172 -16.53 15.01 9.04
CA ARG A 172 -16.03 14.74 7.69
C ARG A 172 -15.60 13.30 7.51
N ARG A 173 -14.89 12.73 8.47
CA ARG A 173 -14.50 11.32 8.49
C ARG A 173 -15.72 10.41 8.39
N LYS A 174 -16.74 10.63 9.24
CA LYS A 174 -17.97 9.81 9.24
C LYS A 174 -18.69 9.84 7.88
N GLU A 175 -18.81 11.03 7.26
CA GLU A 175 -19.37 11.16 5.91
C GLU A 175 -18.61 10.34 4.88
N LEU A 176 -17.27 10.41 4.92
CA LEU A 176 -16.40 9.69 3.99
C LEU A 176 -16.44 8.17 4.22
N HIS A 177 -16.48 7.71 5.47
CA HIS A 177 -16.63 6.30 5.79
C HIS A 177 -17.98 5.74 5.30
N GLN A 178 -19.06 6.49 5.45
CA GLN A 178 -20.37 6.09 4.90
C GLN A 178 -20.35 6.01 3.37
N ARG A 179 -19.73 6.98 2.69
CA ARG A 179 -19.54 6.94 1.24
C ARG A 179 -18.74 5.72 0.80
N MET A 180 -17.68 5.41 1.51
CA MET A 180 -16.83 4.26 1.32
C MET A 180 -17.63 2.94 1.40
N GLN A 181 -18.42 2.77 2.46
CA GLN A 181 -19.25 1.59 2.67
C GLN A 181 -20.28 1.41 1.55
N ARG A 182 -20.94 2.50 1.12
CA ARG A 182 -21.91 2.47 0.00
C ARG A 182 -21.24 2.02 -1.29
N ARG A 183 -20.02 2.52 -1.60
CA ARG A 183 -19.27 2.13 -2.79
C ARG A 183 -18.78 0.68 -2.70
N ALA A 184 -18.36 0.22 -1.54
CA ALA A 184 -17.99 -1.17 -1.32
C ALA A 184 -19.17 -2.12 -1.56
N ALA A 185 -20.38 -1.73 -1.15
CA ALA A 185 -21.60 -2.52 -1.37
C ALA A 185 -22.04 -2.55 -2.85
N SER A 186 -21.83 -1.46 -3.60
CA SER A 186 -22.19 -1.38 -5.03
C SER A 186 -21.21 -2.11 -5.95
N ASN A 187 -19.95 -2.25 -5.53
CA ASN A 187 -18.91 -2.96 -6.29
C ASN A 187 -18.95 -4.47 -6.00
N GLY A 188 -20.09 -5.12 -6.25
CA GLY A 188 -20.30 -6.57 -6.09
C GLY A 188 -19.45 -7.46 -7.02
N GLY A 189 -18.33 -6.94 -7.56
CA GLY A 189 -17.37 -7.68 -8.37
C GLY A 189 -16.53 -8.68 -7.57
N LYS A 190 -15.81 -9.54 -8.27
CA LYS A 190 -14.90 -10.54 -7.71
C LYS A 190 -13.91 -9.86 -6.76
N ARG A 191 -14.06 -10.07 -5.45
CA ARG A 191 -13.19 -9.53 -4.42
C ARG A 191 -12.02 -10.48 -4.19
N LEU A 192 -10.87 -9.92 -3.83
CA LEU A 192 -9.70 -10.69 -3.39
C LEU A 192 -9.94 -11.39 -2.04
N TRP A 193 -10.91 -10.89 -1.26
CA TRP A 193 -11.20 -11.32 0.12
C TRP A 193 -12.55 -12.02 0.24
#